data_965b222ee928eaefd7bf28e1f97e2ee3
#
_entry.id   965b222ee928eaefd7bf28e1f97e2ee3
#
_cell.length_a   1.000
_cell.length_b   1.000
_cell.length_c   1.000
_cell.angle_alpha   90.00
_cell.angle_beta   90.00
_cell.angle_gamma   90.00
#
_symmetry.space_group_name_H-M   'P 1'
#
loop_
_entity.id
_entity.type
_entity.pdbx_description
1 polymer ?
#
loop_
_entity_poly.entity_id
_entity_poly.type
_entity_poly.pdbx_seq_one_letter_code
_entity_poly.pdbx_strand_id
1 'polypeptide(L)'
;MKNNTVRQCTLTRPAEFAGIGVHNGKPSRLVINPAPADSGYTLTRMLEDGSRSASVRIDHSRVSRTSLCTVIDLGNSISVATVEHVLAALNGLGIDNAEIVVWGEECPIIDGSAEPFVDAVLDAGISIQPQRKKFIRILRSVTVRDNDAFAMLEAYNGRAFDVEIDFNSK
;
A
#
# COMPACT_ATOMS: atom_id res chain seq x y z
N MET A 1 -16.66 -12.25 -28.78
CA MET A 1 -15.75 -11.46 -27.90
C MET A 1 -15.33 -12.35 -26.75
N LYS A 2 -14.05 -12.69 -26.62
CA LYS A 2 -13.58 -13.47 -25.46
C LYS A 2 -13.72 -12.56 -24.23
N ASN A 3 -14.58 -12.93 -23.28
CA ASN A 3 -14.65 -12.27 -21.97
C ASN A 3 -13.29 -12.46 -21.27
N ASN A 4 -12.37 -11.54 -21.48
CA ASN A 4 -11.09 -11.52 -20.78
C ASN A 4 -11.37 -11.04 -19.35
N THR A 5 -11.83 -11.95 -18.51
CA THR A 5 -12.14 -11.66 -17.11
C THR A 5 -10.81 -11.53 -16.37
N VAL A 6 -10.45 -10.30 -16.02
CA VAL A 6 -9.27 -10.04 -15.18
C VAL A 6 -9.54 -10.60 -13.78
N ARG A 7 -8.61 -11.42 -13.29
CA ARG A 7 -8.71 -12.09 -12.00
C ARG A 7 -7.88 -11.40 -10.94
N GLN A 8 -8.25 -11.62 -9.68
CA GLN A 8 -7.46 -11.16 -8.54
C GLN A 8 -6.11 -11.87 -8.46
N CYS A 9 -5.15 -11.20 -7.83
CA CYS A 9 -3.81 -11.71 -7.63
C CYS A 9 -3.36 -11.55 -6.16
N THR A 10 -2.51 -12.47 -5.71
CA THR A 10 -1.77 -12.43 -4.47
C THR A 10 -0.33 -12.90 -4.70
N LEU A 11 0.52 -12.88 -3.69
CA LEU A 11 1.86 -13.45 -3.75
C LEU A 11 1.79 -14.99 -3.75
N THR A 12 2.83 -15.64 -4.31
CA THR A 12 2.96 -17.12 -4.22
C THR A 12 3.61 -17.54 -2.89
N ARG A 13 4.57 -16.75 -2.39
CA ARG A 13 5.25 -16.95 -1.12
C ARG A 13 5.49 -15.59 -0.43
N PRO A 14 5.81 -15.57 0.87
CA PRO A 14 6.12 -14.31 1.55
C PRO A 14 7.32 -13.57 0.93
N ALA A 15 7.26 -12.23 0.96
CA ALA A 15 8.37 -11.33 0.70
C ALA A 15 8.75 -10.61 2.00
N GLU A 16 10.04 -10.53 2.33
CA GLU A 16 10.53 -9.98 3.58
C GLU A 16 11.51 -8.83 3.34
N PHE A 17 11.44 -7.83 4.22
CA PHE A 17 12.27 -6.64 4.21
C PHE A 17 12.76 -6.31 5.61
N ALA A 18 13.98 -5.82 5.71
CA ALA A 18 14.55 -5.28 6.95
C ALA A 18 15.29 -3.97 6.63
N GLY A 19 15.15 -3.00 7.49
CA GLY A 19 15.76 -1.68 7.32
C GLY A 19 15.48 -0.79 8.51
N ILE A 20 15.39 0.49 8.26
CA ILE A 20 15.05 1.52 9.25
C ILE A 20 13.86 2.35 8.77
N GLY A 21 13.10 2.92 9.69
CA GLY A 21 12.11 3.96 9.40
C GLY A 21 12.80 5.28 9.06
N VAL A 22 12.33 5.98 8.01
CA VAL A 22 12.96 7.24 7.57
C VAL A 22 12.73 8.38 8.56
N HIS A 23 11.60 8.40 9.27
CA HIS A 23 11.26 9.47 10.21
C HIS A 23 11.75 9.20 11.63
N ASN A 24 11.70 7.94 12.07
CA ASN A 24 12.07 7.59 13.44
C ASN A 24 13.48 7.02 13.61
N GLY A 25 14.14 6.62 12.50
CA GLY A 25 15.49 6.04 12.49
C GLY A 25 15.61 4.68 13.20
N LYS A 26 14.46 4.08 13.60
CA LYS A 26 14.46 2.81 14.33
C LYS A 26 14.49 1.62 13.39
N PRO A 27 15.05 0.47 13.82
CA PRO A 27 14.94 -0.77 13.06
C PRO A 27 13.48 -1.14 12.77
N SER A 28 13.25 -1.58 11.56
CA SER A 28 11.94 -2.04 11.11
C SER A 28 12.10 -3.30 10.25
N ARG A 29 11.15 -4.22 10.39
CA ARG A 29 10.98 -5.38 9.52
C ARG A 29 9.56 -5.39 8.98
N LEU A 30 9.41 -5.78 7.73
CA LEU A 30 8.12 -5.90 7.06
C LEU A 30 8.06 -7.25 6.35
N VAL A 31 6.94 -7.93 6.46
CA VAL A 31 6.64 -9.16 5.72
C VAL A 31 5.34 -8.98 4.97
N ILE A 32 5.34 -9.28 3.69
CA ILE A 32 4.16 -9.32 2.84
C ILE A 32 3.82 -10.78 2.58
N ASN A 33 2.73 -11.26 3.14
CA ASN A 33 2.25 -12.62 2.99
C ASN A 33 1.19 -12.71 1.89
N PRO A 34 1.07 -13.87 1.21
CA PRO A 34 -0.12 -14.19 0.43
C PRO A 34 -1.38 -14.07 1.28
N ALA A 35 -2.48 -13.64 0.67
CA ALA A 35 -3.75 -13.51 1.35
C ALA A 35 -4.92 -14.10 0.53
N PRO A 36 -6.01 -14.52 1.17
CA PRO A 36 -7.20 -15.03 0.49
C PRO A 36 -7.79 -13.99 -0.47
N ALA A 37 -8.47 -14.47 -1.50
CA ALA A 37 -9.21 -13.60 -2.40
C ALA A 37 -10.27 -12.78 -1.65
N ASP A 38 -10.54 -11.58 -2.13
CA ASP A 38 -11.45 -10.59 -1.56
C ASP A 38 -11.03 -10.01 -0.19
N SER A 39 -9.85 -10.36 0.35
CA SER A 39 -9.34 -9.78 1.60
C SER A 39 -8.88 -8.32 1.45
N GLY A 40 -8.42 -7.94 0.26
CA GLY A 40 -7.71 -6.68 0.06
C GLY A 40 -6.35 -6.70 0.75
N TYR A 41 -5.80 -5.53 1.06
CA TYR A 41 -4.61 -5.42 1.88
C TYR A 41 -5.01 -5.33 3.34
N THR A 42 -4.42 -6.18 4.18
CA THR A 42 -4.55 -6.11 5.63
C THR A 42 -3.22 -5.74 6.26
N LEU A 43 -3.26 -4.97 7.34
CA LEU A 43 -2.08 -4.49 8.06
C LEU A 43 -2.15 -4.89 9.53
N THR A 44 -1.05 -5.43 10.02
CA THR A 44 -0.86 -5.82 11.42
C THR A 44 0.49 -5.31 11.89
N ARG A 45 0.57 -4.77 13.10
CA ARG A 45 1.82 -4.41 13.74
C ARG A 45 2.16 -5.41 14.84
N MET A 46 3.39 -5.89 14.84
CA MET A 46 3.98 -6.64 15.96
C MET A 46 4.50 -5.66 17.00
N LEU A 47 4.08 -5.83 18.24
CA LEU A 47 4.46 -4.97 19.35
C LEU A 47 5.73 -5.45 20.03
N GLU A 48 6.36 -4.60 20.82
CA GLU A 48 7.64 -4.91 21.50
C GLU A 48 7.53 -6.08 22.49
N ASP A 49 6.36 -6.28 23.08
CA ASP A 49 6.07 -7.42 23.95
C ASP A 49 5.80 -8.74 23.20
N GLY A 50 5.94 -8.73 21.87
CA GLY A 50 5.69 -9.88 21.00
C GLY A 50 4.21 -10.11 20.66
N SER A 51 3.29 -9.32 21.20
CA SER A 51 1.87 -9.40 20.83
C SER A 51 1.60 -8.76 19.46
N ARG A 52 0.44 -9.05 18.89
CA ARG A 52 -0.03 -8.47 17.61
C ARG A 52 -1.10 -7.43 17.87
N SER A 53 -1.05 -6.32 17.14
CA SER A 53 -2.20 -5.41 17.03
C SER A 53 -3.39 -6.11 16.36
N ALA A 54 -4.53 -5.45 16.35
CA ALA A 54 -5.61 -5.86 15.46
C ALA A 54 -5.12 -5.86 14.00
N SER A 55 -5.53 -6.86 13.23
CA SER A 55 -5.36 -6.85 11.78
C SER A 55 -6.50 -6.05 11.16
N VAL A 56 -6.17 -4.97 10.47
CA VAL A 56 -7.16 -4.10 9.84
C VAL A 56 -7.03 -4.12 8.32
N ARG A 57 -8.17 -4.05 7.62
CA ARG A 57 -8.15 -3.81 6.19
C ARG A 57 -7.76 -2.36 5.93
N ILE A 58 -6.78 -2.16 5.05
CA ILE A 58 -6.35 -0.82 4.64
C ILE A 58 -7.40 -0.22 3.71
N ASP A 59 -7.93 0.92 4.07
CA ASP A 59 -8.75 1.78 3.24
C ASP A 59 -8.56 3.26 3.64
N HIS A 60 -9.15 4.17 2.89
CA HIS A 60 -9.00 5.61 3.11
C HIS A 60 -9.49 6.09 4.50
N SER A 61 -10.45 5.40 5.11
CA SER A 61 -10.97 5.77 6.44
C SER A 61 -9.98 5.48 7.58
N ARG A 62 -8.96 4.66 7.31
CA ARG A 62 -7.88 4.33 8.25
C ARG A 62 -6.69 5.28 8.17
N VAL A 63 -6.66 6.18 7.19
CA VAL A 63 -5.60 7.19 7.08
C VAL A 63 -5.78 8.21 8.18
N SER A 64 -4.87 8.23 9.15
CA SER A 64 -4.93 9.12 10.32
C SER A 64 -4.05 10.36 10.18
N ARG A 65 -3.02 10.31 9.33
CA ARG A 65 -2.11 11.42 9.05
C ARG A 65 -1.49 11.28 7.66
N THR A 66 -1.28 12.43 6.99
CA THR A 66 -0.65 12.52 5.67
C THR A 66 0.51 13.53 5.62
N SER A 67 0.88 14.11 6.77
CA SER A 67 2.02 15.03 6.86
C SER A 67 3.32 14.23 6.79
N LEU A 68 4.11 14.45 5.74
CA LEU A 68 5.39 13.82 5.40
C LEU A 68 5.35 12.31 5.12
N CYS A 69 4.28 11.61 5.48
CA CYS A 69 4.07 10.19 5.18
C CYS A 69 2.61 9.82 5.37
N THR A 70 2.20 8.68 4.82
CA THR A 70 0.87 8.12 5.07
C THR A 70 0.89 7.21 6.29
N VAL A 71 0.01 7.50 7.27
CA VAL A 71 -0.11 6.74 8.51
C VAL A 71 -1.46 6.03 8.56
N ILE A 72 -1.44 4.72 8.81
CA ILE A 72 -2.64 3.88 8.97
C ILE A 72 -2.91 3.63 10.45
N ASP A 73 -4.12 3.96 10.90
CA ASP A 73 -4.60 3.66 12.24
C ASP A 73 -5.08 2.21 12.36
N LEU A 74 -4.54 1.48 13.32
CA LEU A 74 -4.90 0.11 13.65
C LEU A 74 -5.84 0.02 14.85
N GLY A 75 -6.23 1.16 15.44
CA GLY A 75 -7.00 1.23 16.67
C GLY A 75 -6.13 1.15 17.93
N ASN A 76 -6.72 1.46 19.08
CA ASN A 76 -6.07 1.43 20.40
C ASN A 76 -4.76 2.25 20.47
N SER A 77 -4.71 3.39 19.78
CA SER A 77 -3.51 4.24 19.67
C SER A 77 -2.31 3.55 19.00
N ILE A 78 -2.54 2.48 18.26
CA ILE A 78 -1.53 1.78 17.47
C ILE A 78 -1.65 2.21 16.02
N SER A 79 -0.53 2.51 15.36
CA SER A 79 -0.49 2.90 13.96
C SER A 79 0.79 2.41 13.27
N VAL A 80 0.81 2.45 11.94
CA VAL A 80 2.00 2.21 11.10
C VAL A 80 2.14 3.36 10.12
N ALA A 81 3.33 3.93 10.05
CA ALA A 81 3.69 5.03 9.18
C ALA A 81 4.41 4.56 7.90
N THR A 82 4.50 5.43 6.90
CA THR A 82 5.27 5.27 5.65
C THR A 82 4.85 4.03 4.85
N VAL A 83 3.54 3.84 4.69
CA VAL A 83 2.98 2.69 3.95
C VAL A 83 2.92 2.90 2.44
N GLU A 84 3.12 4.13 1.96
CA GLU A 84 2.94 4.52 0.56
C GLU A 84 3.80 3.74 -0.42
N HIS A 85 5.06 3.46 -0.10
CA HIS A 85 6.00 2.78 -1.00
C HIS A 85 5.59 1.32 -1.24
N VAL A 86 5.28 0.59 -0.16
CA VAL A 86 4.83 -0.80 -0.26
C VAL A 86 3.46 -0.91 -0.95
N LEU A 87 2.53 0.02 -0.66
CA LEU A 87 1.22 0.04 -1.32
C LEU A 87 1.33 0.41 -2.80
N ALA A 88 2.23 1.32 -3.17
CA ALA A 88 2.51 1.66 -4.56
C ALA A 88 3.04 0.44 -5.33
N ALA A 89 4.00 -0.31 -4.77
CA ALA A 89 4.55 -1.51 -5.38
C ALA A 89 3.46 -2.59 -5.59
N LEU A 90 2.71 -2.92 -4.55
CA LEU A 90 1.63 -3.93 -4.64
C LEU A 90 0.57 -3.55 -5.67
N ASN A 91 0.13 -2.29 -5.65
CA ASN A 91 -0.87 -1.80 -6.58
C ASN A 91 -0.33 -1.72 -8.01
N GLY A 92 0.92 -1.30 -8.20
CA GLY A 92 1.61 -1.25 -9.49
C GLY A 92 1.71 -2.62 -10.15
N LEU A 93 2.01 -3.65 -9.36
CA LEU A 93 2.08 -5.05 -9.80
C LEU A 93 0.71 -5.73 -9.96
N GLY A 94 -0.37 -5.05 -9.60
CA GLY A 94 -1.73 -5.58 -9.71
C GLY A 94 -2.06 -6.65 -8.68
N ILE A 95 -1.36 -6.69 -7.54
CA ILE A 95 -1.74 -7.50 -6.39
C ILE A 95 -3.05 -6.95 -5.82
N ASP A 96 -4.00 -7.81 -5.53
CA ASP A 96 -5.30 -7.44 -4.96
C ASP A 96 -5.39 -7.77 -3.48
N ASN A 97 -4.69 -8.82 -3.05
CA ASN A 97 -4.80 -9.38 -1.71
C ASN A 97 -3.41 -9.65 -1.14
N ALA A 98 -3.12 -9.07 0.03
CA ALA A 98 -1.89 -9.28 0.77
C ALA A 98 -2.09 -9.03 2.26
N GLU A 99 -1.46 -9.84 3.11
CA GLU A 99 -1.32 -9.55 4.54
C GLU A 99 0.04 -8.89 4.77
N ILE A 100 0.04 -7.68 5.28
CA ILE A 100 1.25 -6.91 5.59
C ILE A 100 1.46 -6.93 7.10
N VAL A 101 2.62 -7.42 7.54
CA VAL A 101 2.98 -7.48 8.96
C VAL A 101 4.24 -6.65 9.18
N VAL A 102 4.20 -5.72 10.12
CA VAL A 102 5.28 -4.76 10.40
C VAL A 102 5.76 -4.93 11.84
N TRP A 103 7.08 -5.07 12.03
CA TRP A 103 7.78 -4.96 13.30
C TRP A 103 8.39 -3.58 13.39
N GLY A 104 7.82 -2.72 14.22
CA GLY A 104 8.15 -1.30 14.35
C GLY A 104 6.93 -0.40 14.10
N GLU A 105 7.15 0.90 14.22
CA GLU A 105 6.11 1.93 14.07
C GLU A 105 5.99 2.45 12.64
N GLU A 106 6.94 2.06 11.79
CA GLU A 106 7.12 2.59 10.45
C GLU A 106 7.58 1.48 9.51
N CYS A 107 7.10 1.47 8.26
CA CYS A 107 7.63 0.57 7.24
C CYS A 107 9.11 0.92 6.96
N PRO A 108 9.97 -0.07 6.65
CA PRO A 108 11.36 0.22 6.31
C PRO A 108 11.43 1.00 5.00
N ILE A 109 12.24 2.06 4.97
CA ILE A 109 12.35 2.95 3.80
C ILE A 109 13.21 2.34 2.68
N ILE A 110 14.10 1.44 3.01
CA ILE A 110 15.06 0.78 2.12
C ILE A 110 15.94 1.82 1.41
N ASP A 111 15.72 2.07 0.13
CA ASP A 111 16.44 3.06 -0.69
C ASP A 111 15.62 4.32 -0.99
N GLY A 112 14.41 4.42 -0.45
CA GLY A 112 13.49 5.54 -0.66
C GLY A 112 12.61 5.40 -1.90
N SER A 113 12.71 4.31 -2.66
CA SER A 113 11.85 4.02 -3.81
C SER A 113 10.88 2.87 -3.53
N ALA A 114 9.98 2.60 -4.48
CA ALA A 114 9.13 1.41 -4.45
C ALA A 114 9.82 0.20 -5.12
N GLU A 115 10.96 0.40 -5.79
CA GLU A 115 11.63 -0.63 -6.61
C GLU A 115 12.02 -1.87 -5.81
N PRO A 116 12.66 -1.79 -4.62
CA PRO A 116 13.00 -2.98 -3.86
C PRO A 116 11.78 -3.82 -3.44
N PHE A 117 10.63 -3.17 -3.19
CA PHE A 117 9.38 -3.87 -2.92
C PHE A 117 8.84 -4.57 -4.17
N VAL A 118 8.95 -3.93 -5.35
CA VAL A 118 8.58 -4.53 -6.65
C VAL A 118 9.41 -5.78 -6.91
N ASP A 119 10.73 -5.68 -6.80
CA ASP A 119 11.65 -6.78 -7.05
C ASP A 119 11.39 -7.99 -6.14
N ALA A 120 11.23 -7.75 -4.85
CA ALA A 120 10.97 -8.82 -3.90
C ALA A 120 9.59 -9.48 -4.11
N VAL A 121 8.55 -8.73 -4.50
CA VAL A 121 7.24 -9.29 -4.84
C VAL A 121 7.30 -10.11 -6.14
N LEU A 122 8.05 -9.64 -7.15
CA LEU A 122 8.27 -10.41 -8.37
C LEU A 122 9.06 -11.69 -8.10
N ASP A 123 10.10 -11.64 -7.25
CA ASP A 123 10.85 -12.82 -6.83
C ASP A 123 9.98 -13.79 -6.01
N ALA A 124 9.12 -13.29 -5.14
CA ALA A 124 8.14 -14.10 -4.41
C ALA A 124 7.12 -14.78 -5.33
N GLY A 125 6.96 -14.26 -6.54
CA GLY A 125 6.02 -14.75 -7.54
C GLY A 125 4.58 -14.29 -7.30
N ILE A 126 3.82 -14.17 -8.38
CA ILE A 126 2.42 -13.73 -8.37
C ILE A 126 1.51 -14.93 -8.68
N SER A 127 0.53 -15.16 -7.83
CA SER A 127 -0.49 -16.20 -7.95
C SER A 127 -1.83 -15.60 -8.35
N ILE A 128 -2.44 -16.16 -9.40
CA ILE A 128 -3.78 -15.77 -9.87
C ILE A 128 -4.83 -16.51 -9.07
N GLN A 129 -5.81 -15.78 -8.55
CA GLN A 129 -6.91 -16.30 -7.75
C GLN A 129 -8.19 -16.47 -8.59
N PRO A 130 -9.13 -17.35 -8.20
CA PRO A 130 -10.31 -17.63 -9.02
C PRO A 130 -11.31 -16.45 -9.09
N GLN A 131 -11.29 -15.52 -8.15
CA GLN A 131 -12.21 -14.39 -8.07
C GLN A 131 -11.90 -13.32 -9.13
N ARG A 132 -12.94 -12.62 -9.55
CA ARG A 132 -12.81 -11.50 -10.50
C ARG A 132 -12.23 -10.29 -9.81
N LYS A 133 -11.34 -9.59 -10.51
CA LYS A 133 -10.83 -8.30 -10.06
C LYS A 133 -11.95 -7.26 -10.02
N LYS A 134 -11.96 -6.43 -8.98
CA LYS A 134 -12.89 -5.30 -8.83
C LYS A 134 -12.21 -4.03 -9.32
N PHE A 135 -12.93 -3.22 -10.08
CA PHE A 135 -12.44 -1.94 -10.59
C PHE A 135 -13.37 -0.82 -10.16
N ILE A 136 -12.77 0.30 -9.77
CA ILE A 136 -13.49 1.57 -9.62
C ILE A 136 -13.44 2.27 -10.98
N ARG A 137 -14.61 2.53 -11.58
CA ARG A 137 -14.73 3.31 -12.80
C ARG A 137 -15.17 4.72 -12.48
N ILE A 138 -14.36 5.69 -12.84
CA ILE A 138 -14.70 7.10 -12.69
C ILE A 138 -15.68 7.47 -13.81
N LEU A 139 -16.88 7.91 -13.45
CA LEU A 139 -17.95 8.27 -14.39
C LEU A 139 -18.05 9.77 -14.65
N ARG A 140 -17.52 10.59 -13.74
CA ARG A 140 -17.43 12.06 -13.84
C ARG A 140 -16.23 12.55 -13.08
N SER A 141 -15.69 13.69 -13.47
CA SER A 141 -14.57 14.31 -12.76
C SER A 141 -14.95 14.68 -11.33
N VAL A 142 -14.04 14.41 -10.41
CA VAL A 142 -14.14 14.77 -8.99
C VAL A 142 -12.84 15.45 -8.60
N THR A 143 -12.94 16.66 -8.07
CA THR A 143 -11.78 17.47 -7.66
C THR A 143 -11.89 17.81 -6.17
N VAL A 144 -10.79 17.66 -5.45
CA VAL A 144 -10.61 18.12 -4.08
C VAL A 144 -9.50 19.18 -4.10
N ARG A 145 -9.67 20.25 -3.35
CA ARG A 145 -8.69 21.34 -3.22
C ARG A 145 -8.35 21.57 -1.76
N ASP A 146 -7.07 21.86 -1.54
CA ASP A 146 -6.55 22.33 -0.25
C ASP A 146 -5.55 23.46 -0.53
N ASN A 147 -5.96 24.68 -0.27
CA ASN A 147 -5.25 25.90 -0.68
C ASN A 147 -4.91 25.87 -2.18
N ASP A 148 -3.64 25.95 -2.55
CA ASP A 148 -3.18 25.91 -3.95
C ASP A 148 -3.01 24.48 -4.48
N ALA A 149 -3.03 23.46 -3.60
CA ALA A 149 -2.96 22.07 -4.00
C ALA A 149 -4.33 21.52 -4.44
N PHE A 150 -4.31 20.59 -5.37
CA PHE A 150 -5.52 19.85 -5.76
C PHE A 150 -5.21 18.41 -6.13
N ALA A 151 -6.22 17.56 -5.98
CA ALA A 151 -6.23 16.21 -6.52
C ALA A 151 -7.50 16.02 -7.34
N MET A 152 -7.39 15.39 -8.51
CA MET A 152 -8.50 15.18 -9.42
C MET A 152 -8.54 13.75 -9.94
N LEU A 153 -9.74 13.18 -10.00
CA LEU A 153 -10.03 11.92 -10.67
C LEU A 153 -10.88 12.22 -11.91
N GLU A 154 -10.48 11.68 -13.06
CA GLU A 154 -11.18 11.89 -14.32
C GLU A 154 -11.60 10.57 -14.97
N ALA A 155 -12.66 10.63 -15.78
CA ALA A 155 -13.05 9.51 -16.62
C ALA A 155 -11.99 9.28 -17.71
N TYR A 156 -11.36 8.09 -17.69
CA TYR A 156 -10.32 7.72 -18.63
C TYR A 156 -10.46 6.24 -19.06
N ASN A 157 -10.06 5.95 -20.28
CA ASN A 157 -10.08 4.56 -20.77
C ASN A 157 -8.73 3.88 -20.51
N GLY A 158 -8.46 3.64 -19.24
CA GLY A 158 -7.21 3.05 -18.79
C GLY A 158 -6.86 3.53 -17.38
N ARG A 159 -5.57 3.61 -17.10
CA ARG A 159 -5.00 4.12 -15.86
C ARG A 159 -3.82 5.02 -16.19
N ALA A 160 -3.88 6.25 -15.77
CA ALA A 160 -2.81 7.24 -15.93
C ALA A 160 -2.67 8.03 -14.63
N PHE A 161 -1.46 8.50 -14.36
CA PHE A 161 -1.15 9.42 -13.28
C PHE A 161 -0.43 10.63 -13.89
N ASP A 162 -0.90 11.82 -13.55
CA ASP A 162 -0.26 13.07 -13.86
C ASP A 162 0.02 13.78 -12.53
N VAL A 163 1.28 14.07 -12.24
CA VAL A 163 1.72 14.60 -10.95
C VAL A 163 2.65 15.78 -11.19
N GLU A 164 2.29 16.92 -10.63
CA GLU A 164 3.11 18.13 -10.61
C GLU A 164 3.45 18.49 -9.16
N ILE A 165 4.71 18.75 -8.88
CA ILE A 165 5.18 19.18 -7.57
C ILE A 165 6.01 20.45 -7.78
N ASP A 166 5.61 21.54 -7.13
CA ASP A 166 6.36 22.80 -7.10
C ASP A 166 6.97 22.99 -5.70
N PHE A 167 8.30 22.95 -5.67
CA PHE A 167 9.06 23.29 -4.47
C PHE A 167 9.53 24.72 -4.60
N ASN A 168 8.96 25.62 -3.81
CA ASN A 168 9.49 26.97 -3.64
C ASN A 168 10.92 26.89 -3.07
N SER A 169 11.91 26.58 -3.92
CA SER A 169 13.33 26.64 -3.55
C SER A 169 13.72 28.10 -3.40
N LYS A 170 14.03 28.53 -2.17
CA LYS A 170 14.77 29.76 -1.93
C LYS A 170 16.25 29.49 -2.10
#